data_7d872d821c0134f424c086238859e1e7
#
_entry.id   7d872d821c0134f424c086238859e1e7
#
_cell.length_a   1.000
_cell.length_b   1.000
_cell.length_c   1.000
_cell.angle_alpha   90.00
_cell.angle_beta   90.00
_cell.angle_gamma   90.00
#
_symmetry.space_group_name_H-M   'P 1'
#
loop_
_entity.id
_entity.type
_entity.pdbx_description
1 polymer ?
#
loop_
_entity_poly.entity_id
_entity_poly.type
_entity_poly.pdbx_seq_one_letter_code
_entity_poly.pdbx_strand_id
1 'polypeptide(L)'
;MKAKMRFSLKAGERIFINGAVLTVSQKVTLSLLNEARFLLESHVLQVTEATTPMRQLYFVAQSILINPQDAGKVMGAFRKLYDSLMLVTNDEPTKDTLRRAGELVEADRIFDALKVIRTMFEPDVRSVAPATAAAVQAA
;
A
#
# COMPACT_ATOMS: atom_id res chain seq x y z
N MET A 1 12.01 -21.34 14.49
CA MET A 1 10.79 -21.02 13.75
C MET A 1 11.14 -20.49 12.37
N LYS A 2 10.41 -20.91 11.37
CA LYS A 2 10.68 -20.52 10.01
C LYS A 2 10.14 -19.12 9.73
N ALA A 3 10.94 -18.29 9.07
CA ALA A 3 10.50 -16.94 8.73
C ALA A 3 9.43 -16.96 7.66
N LYS A 4 8.39 -16.14 7.85
CA LYS A 4 7.35 -15.95 6.85
C LYS A 4 7.83 -15.02 5.74
N MET A 5 8.64 -14.04 6.08
CA MET A 5 9.11 -13.03 5.15
C MET A 5 10.38 -12.39 5.68
N ARG A 6 11.26 -12.00 4.79
CA ARG A 6 12.48 -11.26 5.14
C ARG A 6 12.54 -9.99 4.33
N PHE A 7 13.06 -8.95 4.94
CA PHE A 7 13.27 -7.68 4.24
C PHE A 7 14.43 -6.93 4.89
N SER A 8 15.10 -6.11 4.09
CA SER A 8 16.25 -5.35 4.54
C SER A 8 15.89 -3.89 4.73
N LEU A 9 16.40 -3.29 5.79
CA LEU A 9 16.21 -1.87 6.09
C LEU A 9 17.57 -1.20 6.13
N LYS A 10 17.66 -0.02 5.54
CA LYS A 10 18.85 0.82 5.64
C LYS A 10 18.81 1.62 6.91
N ALA A 11 19.97 2.11 7.34
CA ALA A 11 20.03 2.98 8.52
C ALA A 11 19.07 4.15 8.37
N GLY A 12 18.26 4.38 9.41
CA GLY A 12 17.28 5.47 9.43
C GLY A 12 15.98 5.19 8.71
N GLU A 13 15.91 4.10 7.98
CA GLU A 13 14.68 3.72 7.29
C GLU A 13 13.63 3.25 8.30
N ARG A 14 12.37 3.50 8.00
CA ARG A 14 11.29 3.18 8.93
C ARG A 14 10.45 2.02 8.43
N ILE A 15 9.85 1.31 9.39
CA ILE A 15 8.86 0.29 9.10
C ILE A 15 7.67 0.50 10.02
N PHE A 16 6.48 0.33 9.48
CA PHE A 16 5.23 0.46 10.23
C PHE A 16 4.70 -0.94 10.50
N ILE A 17 4.59 -1.32 11.77
CA ILE A 17 4.10 -2.64 12.15
C ILE A 17 3.00 -2.48 13.18
N ASN A 18 1.78 -2.90 12.83
CA ASN A 18 0.62 -2.87 13.73
C ASN A 18 0.45 -1.51 14.41
N GLY A 19 0.67 -0.44 13.67
CA GLY A 19 0.53 0.91 14.18
C GLY A 19 1.76 1.47 14.85
N ALA A 20 2.78 0.66 15.10
CA ALA A 20 4.05 1.15 15.65
C ALA A 20 4.96 1.59 14.52
N VAL A 21 5.73 2.63 14.77
CA VAL A 21 6.73 3.10 13.82
C VAL A 21 8.09 2.78 14.39
N LEU A 22 8.85 1.97 13.66
CA LEU A 22 10.19 1.57 14.10
C LEU A 22 11.21 2.05 13.10
N THR A 23 12.42 2.33 13.59
CA THR A 23 13.54 2.66 12.73
C THR A 23 14.75 1.86 13.20
N VAL A 24 15.75 1.78 12.34
CA VAL A 24 16.98 1.05 12.66
C VAL A 24 18.16 2.01 12.57
N SER A 25 19.15 1.80 13.43
CA SER A 25 20.32 2.66 13.48
C SER A 25 21.39 2.27 12.48
N GLN A 26 21.30 1.07 11.93
CA GLN A 26 22.22 0.57 10.92
C GLN A 26 21.49 -0.40 10.03
N LYS A 27 22.11 -0.76 8.91
CA LYS A 27 21.49 -1.69 7.98
C LYS A 27 21.26 -3.04 8.67
N VAL A 28 20.04 -3.55 8.58
CA VAL A 28 19.67 -4.84 9.18
C VAL A 28 18.77 -5.60 8.23
N THR A 29 18.73 -6.90 8.44
CA THR A 29 17.74 -7.76 7.80
C THR A 29 16.77 -8.23 8.88
N LEU A 30 15.49 -8.00 8.68
CA LEU A 30 14.45 -8.42 9.60
C LEU A 30 13.76 -9.65 9.05
N SER A 31 13.45 -10.59 9.95
CA SER A 31 12.67 -11.77 9.59
C SER A 31 11.34 -11.71 10.33
N LEU A 32 10.25 -11.77 9.60
CA LEU A 32 8.92 -11.80 10.18
C LEU A 32 8.58 -13.27 10.41
N LEU A 33 8.38 -13.64 11.67
CA LEU A 33 8.19 -15.05 12.04
C LEU A 33 6.73 -15.48 12.06
N ASN A 34 5.84 -14.52 12.21
CA ASN A 34 4.41 -14.78 12.14
C ASN A 34 3.75 -13.63 11.42
N GLU A 35 2.47 -13.74 11.16
CA GLU A 35 1.77 -12.72 10.39
C GLU A 35 1.57 -11.44 11.20
N ALA A 36 1.75 -10.31 10.54
CA ALA A 36 1.52 -9.00 11.14
C ALA A 36 1.21 -8.03 10.03
N ARG A 37 0.51 -6.96 10.37
CA ARG A 37 0.29 -5.85 9.44
C ARG A 37 1.53 -4.97 9.44
N PHE A 38 2.12 -4.79 8.30
CA PHE A 38 3.31 -3.95 8.21
C PHE A 38 3.37 -3.24 6.87
N LEU A 39 4.15 -2.17 6.82
CA LEU A 39 4.41 -1.44 5.59
C LEU A 39 5.79 -0.82 5.70
N LEU A 40 6.62 -1.04 4.67
CA LEU A 40 7.94 -0.45 4.61
C LEU A 40 7.84 1.00 4.17
N GLU A 41 8.72 1.86 4.69
CA GLU A 41 8.73 3.28 4.33
C GLU A 41 8.82 3.48 2.82
N SER A 42 9.59 2.65 2.13
CA SER A 42 9.72 2.75 0.68
C SER A 42 8.43 2.49 -0.07
N HIS A 43 7.44 1.88 0.58
CA HIS A 43 6.13 1.59 -0.02
C HIS A 43 5.04 2.55 0.45
N VAL A 44 5.37 3.48 1.35
CA VAL A 44 4.39 4.46 1.81
C VAL A 44 4.24 5.55 0.76
N LEU A 45 3.00 5.77 0.35
CA LEU A 45 2.69 6.83 -0.59
C LEU A 45 2.40 8.09 0.21
N GLN A 46 3.03 9.20 -0.16
CA GLN A 46 2.79 10.49 0.50
C GLN A 46 1.53 11.13 -0.05
N VAL A 47 0.89 11.99 0.74
CA VAL A 47 -0.34 12.63 0.31
C VAL A 47 -0.12 13.45 -0.97
N THR A 48 1.05 14.05 -1.11
CA THR A 48 1.39 14.84 -2.30
C THR A 48 1.57 13.99 -3.55
N GLU A 49 1.73 12.69 -3.37
CA GLU A 49 1.88 11.74 -4.48
C GLU A 49 0.57 11.10 -4.89
N ALA A 50 -0.48 11.31 -4.10
CA ALA A 50 -1.81 10.72 -4.37
C ALA A 50 -2.56 11.58 -5.38
N THR A 51 -2.02 11.67 -6.60
CA THR A 51 -2.50 12.59 -7.63
C THR A 51 -3.46 11.96 -8.63
N THR A 52 -3.63 10.65 -8.60
CA THR A 52 -4.55 9.95 -9.49
C THR A 52 -5.53 9.14 -8.67
N PRO A 53 -6.68 8.76 -9.23
CA PRO A 53 -7.67 7.99 -8.46
C PRO A 53 -7.12 6.70 -7.89
N MET A 54 -6.29 5.97 -8.63
CA MET A 54 -5.74 4.71 -8.11
C MET A 54 -4.69 4.96 -7.02
N ARG A 55 -3.94 6.06 -7.14
CA ARG A 55 -2.99 6.43 -6.08
C ARG A 55 -3.74 6.89 -4.83
N GLN A 56 -4.87 7.55 -4.99
CA GLN A 56 -5.71 7.93 -3.85
C GLN A 56 -6.28 6.71 -3.17
N LEU A 57 -6.69 5.71 -3.94
CA LEU A 57 -7.19 4.45 -3.38
C LEU A 57 -6.09 3.75 -2.58
N TYR A 58 -4.88 3.73 -3.12
CA TYR A 58 -3.72 3.19 -2.41
C TYR A 58 -3.48 3.93 -1.10
N PHE A 59 -3.51 5.26 -1.16
CA PHE A 59 -3.27 6.09 0.02
C PHE A 59 -4.30 5.81 1.12
N VAL A 60 -5.57 5.69 0.75
CA VAL A 60 -6.61 5.38 1.72
C VAL A 60 -6.41 3.99 2.31
N ALA A 61 -6.12 3.01 1.47
CA ALA A 61 -5.90 1.64 1.95
C ALA A 61 -4.70 1.56 2.89
N GLN A 62 -3.60 2.25 2.56
CA GLN A 62 -2.41 2.20 3.43
C GLN A 62 -2.69 2.82 4.79
N SER A 63 -3.61 3.76 4.87
CA SER A 63 -3.97 4.37 6.15
C SER A 63 -4.53 3.36 7.14
N ILE A 64 -5.13 2.28 6.64
CA ILE A 64 -5.62 1.21 7.51
C ILE A 64 -4.45 0.52 8.22
N LEU A 65 -3.32 0.36 7.52
CA LEU A 65 -2.13 -0.24 8.11
C LEU A 65 -1.39 0.70 9.04
N ILE A 66 -1.32 1.98 8.66
CA ILE A 66 -0.54 2.96 9.41
C ILE A 66 -1.30 3.44 10.65
N ASN A 67 -2.62 3.58 10.53
CA ASN A 67 -3.46 4.07 11.62
C ASN A 67 -4.59 3.09 11.93
N PRO A 68 -4.27 1.93 12.51
CA PRO A 68 -5.31 0.91 12.77
C PRO A 68 -6.44 1.39 13.67
N GLN A 69 -6.16 2.37 14.55
CA GLN A 69 -7.19 2.89 15.44
C GLN A 69 -8.30 3.63 14.71
N ASP A 70 -8.03 4.11 13.49
CA ASP A 70 -9.02 4.81 12.69
C ASP A 70 -9.60 3.93 11.57
N ALA A 71 -9.35 2.62 11.63
CA ALA A 71 -9.70 1.71 10.55
C ALA A 71 -11.17 1.79 10.12
N GLY A 72 -12.08 1.97 11.06
CA GLY A 72 -13.50 2.05 10.73
C GLY A 72 -13.83 3.22 9.82
N LYS A 73 -13.28 4.40 10.15
CA LYS A 73 -13.49 5.60 9.32
C LYS A 73 -12.83 5.44 7.97
N VAL A 74 -11.63 4.90 7.96
CA VAL A 74 -10.87 4.73 6.73
C VAL A 74 -11.56 3.72 5.81
N MET A 75 -12.11 2.65 6.38
CA MET A 75 -12.86 1.68 5.59
C MET A 75 -14.05 2.33 4.89
N GLY A 76 -14.75 3.21 5.59
CA GLY A 76 -15.87 3.94 4.99
C GLY A 76 -15.40 4.78 3.79
N ALA A 77 -14.28 5.48 3.96
CA ALA A 77 -13.71 6.29 2.88
C ALA A 77 -13.25 5.41 1.73
N PHE A 78 -12.65 4.27 2.04
CA PHE A 78 -12.20 3.34 1.01
C PHE A 78 -13.38 2.85 0.17
N ARG A 79 -14.46 2.44 0.82
CA ARG A 79 -15.64 1.93 0.11
C ARG A 79 -16.27 2.96 -0.80
N LYS A 80 -16.34 4.21 -0.34
CA LYS A 80 -16.88 5.28 -1.17
C LYS A 80 -16.04 5.51 -2.41
N LEU A 81 -14.74 5.58 -2.25
CA LEU A 81 -13.84 5.79 -3.38
C LEU A 81 -13.87 4.58 -4.31
N TYR A 82 -13.89 3.39 -3.75
CA TYR A 82 -13.97 2.16 -4.53
C TYR A 82 -15.23 2.14 -5.40
N ASP A 83 -16.38 2.45 -4.80
CA ASP A 83 -17.65 2.46 -5.54
C ASP A 83 -17.62 3.48 -6.66
N SER A 84 -17.07 4.66 -6.40
CA SER A 84 -16.95 5.70 -7.43
C SER A 84 -16.08 5.24 -8.58
N LEU A 85 -14.96 4.58 -8.27
CA LEU A 85 -14.06 4.10 -9.30
C LEU A 85 -14.68 2.98 -10.13
N MET A 86 -15.45 2.10 -9.48
CA MET A 86 -16.13 1.03 -10.20
C MET A 86 -17.15 1.62 -11.19
N LEU A 87 -17.78 2.72 -10.82
CA LEU A 87 -18.77 3.36 -11.71
C LEU A 87 -18.14 3.97 -12.94
N VAL A 88 -16.96 4.57 -12.81
CA VAL A 88 -16.36 5.32 -13.91
C VAL A 88 -15.34 4.51 -14.71
N THR A 89 -14.93 3.35 -14.23
CA THR A 89 -13.95 2.54 -14.95
C THR A 89 -14.67 1.70 -16.00
N ASN A 90 -14.23 1.85 -17.26
CA ASN A 90 -14.85 1.13 -18.37
C ASN A 90 -14.02 -0.05 -18.86
N ASP A 91 -12.78 -0.13 -18.45
CA ASP A 91 -11.86 -1.15 -18.88
C ASP A 91 -12.06 -2.41 -18.02
N GLU A 92 -12.49 -3.51 -18.62
CA GLU A 92 -12.80 -4.72 -17.88
C GLU A 92 -11.62 -5.30 -17.10
N PRO A 93 -10.41 -5.40 -17.67
CA PRO A 93 -9.28 -5.90 -16.88
C PRO A 93 -9.00 -5.01 -15.66
N THR A 94 -9.13 -3.70 -15.79
CA THR A 94 -8.93 -2.79 -14.67
C THR A 94 -10.03 -2.98 -13.63
N LYS A 95 -11.28 -3.17 -14.05
CA LYS A 95 -12.37 -3.43 -13.13
C LYS A 95 -12.17 -4.72 -12.36
N ASP A 96 -11.67 -5.76 -13.03
CA ASP A 96 -11.39 -7.03 -12.37
C ASP A 96 -10.31 -6.87 -11.31
N THR A 97 -9.25 -6.13 -11.63
CA THR A 97 -8.17 -5.86 -10.69
C THR A 97 -8.67 -5.05 -9.52
N LEU A 98 -9.49 -4.04 -9.79
CA LEU A 98 -10.08 -3.19 -8.76
C LEU A 98 -10.96 -4.03 -7.82
N ARG A 99 -11.77 -4.90 -8.39
CA ARG A 99 -12.65 -5.79 -7.63
C ARG A 99 -11.84 -6.70 -6.70
N ARG A 100 -10.75 -7.23 -7.22
CA ARG A 100 -9.85 -8.07 -6.44
C ARG A 100 -9.24 -7.30 -5.27
N ALA A 101 -8.82 -6.06 -5.53
CA ALA A 101 -8.26 -5.21 -4.47
C ALA A 101 -9.30 -4.97 -3.38
N GLY A 102 -10.54 -4.69 -3.77
CA GLY A 102 -11.62 -4.47 -2.83
C GLY A 102 -11.89 -5.70 -1.97
N GLU A 103 -11.88 -6.87 -2.58
CA GLU A 103 -12.08 -8.12 -1.84
C GLU A 103 -10.97 -8.35 -0.81
N LEU A 104 -9.73 -8.03 -1.19
CA LEU A 104 -8.61 -8.18 -0.28
C LEU A 104 -8.72 -7.22 0.90
N VAL A 105 -9.14 -5.99 0.66
CA VAL A 105 -9.32 -5.02 1.75
C VAL A 105 -10.41 -5.51 2.70
N GLU A 106 -11.55 -5.99 2.16
CA GLU A 106 -12.63 -6.48 3.01
C GLU A 106 -12.23 -7.72 3.80
N ALA A 107 -11.29 -8.50 3.27
CA ALA A 107 -10.77 -9.69 3.95
C ALA A 107 -9.64 -9.35 4.93
N ASP A 108 -9.37 -8.06 5.12
CA ASP A 108 -8.31 -7.58 6.01
C ASP A 108 -6.91 -7.98 5.54
N ARG A 109 -6.76 -8.19 4.24
CA ARG A 109 -5.48 -8.49 3.63
C ARG A 109 -4.95 -7.24 2.94
N ILE A 110 -4.68 -6.22 3.75
CA ILE A 110 -4.39 -4.88 3.25
C ILE A 110 -3.08 -4.84 2.47
N PHE A 111 -2.03 -5.50 2.97
CA PHE A 111 -0.74 -5.49 2.29
C PHE A 111 -0.86 -6.07 0.89
N ASP A 112 -1.60 -7.18 0.76
CA ASP A 112 -1.82 -7.80 -0.56
C ASP A 112 -2.65 -6.88 -1.46
N ALA A 113 -3.63 -6.19 -0.86
CA ALA A 113 -4.45 -5.24 -1.62
C ALA A 113 -3.59 -4.11 -2.17
N LEU A 114 -2.63 -3.61 -1.37
CA LEU A 114 -1.75 -2.54 -1.81
C LEU A 114 -0.92 -2.97 -3.02
N LYS A 115 -0.44 -4.21 -3.03
CA LYS A 115 0.29 -4.73 -4.17
C LYS A 115 -0.58 -4.73 -5.43
N VAL A 116 -1.83 -5.14 -5.29
CA VAL A 116 -2.76 -5.18 -6.41
C VAL A 116 -3.08 -3.79 -6.91
N ILE A 117 -3.36 -2.85 -5.99
CA ILE A 117 -3.68 -1.47 -6.37
C ILE A 117 -2.50 -0.83 -7.11
N ARG A 118 -1.28 -1.12 -6.66
CA ARG A 118 -0.08 -0.54 -7.30
C ARG A 118 0.03 -0.94 -8.76
N THR A 119 -0.46 -2.12 -9.13
CA THR A 119 -0.42 -2.54 -10.54
C THR A 119 -1.32 -1.69 -11.42
N MET A 120 -2.23 -0.94 -10.83
CA MET A 120 -3.13 -0.06 -11.58
C MET A 120 -2.64 1.38 -11.67
N PHE A 121 -1.46 1.70 -11.11
CA PHE A 121 -0.87 3.02 -11.30
C PHE A 121 -0.53 3.16 -12.76
N GLU A 122 -0.71 4.38 -13.31
CA GLU A 122 -0.52 4.55 -14.72
C GLU A 122 0.85 4.14 -15.15
N PRO A 123 0.91 3.34 -16.17
CA PRO A 123 2.19 2.92 -16.69
C PRO A 123 2.94 4.04 -17.36
N ASP A 124 2.21 5.03 -17.70
CA ASP A 124 2.82 6.14 -18.28
C ASP A 124 3.73 6.79 -17.38
N VAL A 125 3.62 6.54 -16.84
CA VAL A 125 4.24 7.16 -16.31
C VAL A 125 5.42 6.86 -16.38
N ARG A 126 5.43 6.76 -17.05
CA ARG A 126 6.31 6.50 -17.43
C ARG A 126 7.20 7.06 -16.87
N SER A 127 6.70 7.38 -16.70
CA SER A 127 7.14 7.67 -16.14
C SER A 127 7.48 7.69 -15.19
N VAL A 128 7.46 7.77 -15.04
CA VAL A 128 7.69 7.73 -14.22
C VAL A 128 8.22 7.28 -13.53
N ALA A 129 8.31 7.40 -13.66
CA ALA A 129 8.76 7.05 -13.06
C ALA A 129 9.38 6.86 -12.41
N PRO A 130 9.68 6.93 -12.49
CA PRO A 130 10.17 6.74 -11.86
C PRO A 130 10.45 6.84 -11.09
N ALA A 131 10.27 7.05 -11.24
CA ALA A 131 10.46 7.05 -10.64
C ALA A 131 10.35 7.09 -9.81
N THR A 132 9.93 7.23 -10.00
CA THR A 132 9.63 7.10 -9.43
C THR A 132 9.70 6.71 -8.77
N ALA A 133 9.55 6.69 -8.97
CA ALA A 133 9.50 6.19 -8.51
C ALA A 133 9.88 5.98 -7.84
N ALA A 134 10.06 6.23 -7.93
CA ALA A 134 10.34 5.99 -7.44
C ALA A 134 10.47 6.10 -6.57
N ALA A 135 10.19 6.48 -6.52
CA ALA A 135 10.14 6.43 -5.90
C ALA A 135 9.80 6.09 -5.21
N VAL A 136 9.35 6.18 -5.23
CA VAL A 136 9.04 5.54 -4.66
C VAL A 136 9.19 4.66 -4.60
N GLN A 137 9.66 4.60 -4.99
CA GLN A 137 9.84 3.72 -4.99
C GLN A 137 10.45 3.21 -4.81
N ALA A 138 10.58 3.56 -4.80
CA ALA A 138 11.02 3.12 -4.63
C ALA A 138 11.43 2.67 -4.40
N ALA A 139 11.32 2.74 -4.42
CA ALA A 139 11.66 2.13 -4.21
C ALA A 139 11.81 1.57 -4.37
#